data_2d2384cc466762cbc53b7f33d6b920f1
#
_entry.id   2d2384cc466762cbc53b7f33d6b920f1
#
_cell.length_a   1.000
_cell.length_b   1.000
_cell.length_c   1.000
_cell.angle_alpha   90.00
_cell.angle_beta   90.00
_cell.angle_gamma   90.00
#
_symmetry.space_group_name_H-M   'P 1'
#
loop_
_entity.id
_entity.type
_entity.pdbx_description
1 polymer ?
#
loop_
_entity_poly.entity_id
_entity_poly.type
_entity_poly.pdbx_seq_one_letter_code
_entity_poly.pdbx_strand_id
1 'polypeptide(L)'
;VVIFPLGLDRNCLPIEMAAEKKYNVSPFDVGREEFLKYCESPLHLYLHIPYCPKLCWYCICNLKITSDRKEIQFFLDHLLKEIDNLRDFYEKNDRTSAIREIHFGGGTPSHLDRLQFANLCGHIRSMAYDISEWAVEVDPRTVNEADLLFYASEGVTRISFGIQDFDPGVQKAINREQPPELIEALLSP
;
A
#
# COMPACT_ATOMS: atom_id res chain seq x y z
N VAL A 1 0.07 3.45 8.08
CA VAL A 1 -0.98 4.05 7.22
C VAL A 1 -0.63 5.50 6.98
N VAL A 2 -0.76 5.96 5.76
CA VAL A 2 -0.59 7.37 5.43
C VAL A 2 -1.83 7.84 4.66
N ILE A 3 -2.38 8.98 5.04
CA ILE A 3 -3.61 9.53 4.45
C ILE A 3 -3.26 10.86 3.79
N PHE A 4 -3.70 11.03 2.55
CA PHE A 4 -3.49 12.26 1.77
C PHE A 4 -4.83 12.80 1.25
N PRO A 5 -5.03 14.14 1.22
CA PRO A 5 -6.09 14.75 0.45
C PRO A 5 -5.89 14.52 -1.06
N LEU A 6 -6.95 14.16 -1.77
CA LEU A 6 -6.93 14.10 -3.23
C LEU A 6 -6.67 15.49 -3.82
N GLY A 7 -5.71 15.57 -4.76
CA GLY A 7 -5.34 16.83 -5.43
C GLY A 7 -4.11 17.54 -4.88
N LEU A 8 -3.48 17.04 -3.81
CA LEU A 8 -2.15 17.48 -3.45
C LEU A 8 -1.09 16.80 -4.33
N ASP A 9 -0.08 17.57 -4.73
CA ASP A 9 1.07 17.05 -5.47
C ASP A 9 1.67 15.87 -4.69
N ARG A 10 1.94 14.76 -5.38
CA ARG A 10 2.55 13.54 -4.80
C ARG A 10 3.93 13.79 -4.17
N ASN A 11 4.50 14.98 -4.37
CA ASN A 11 5.72 15.44 -3.71
C ASN A 11 5.49 16.06 -2.33
N CYS A 12 4.24 16.17 -1.86
CA CYS A 12 3.98 16.57 -0.50
C CYS A 12 4.43 15.44 0.44
N LEU A 13 5.33 15.77 1.36
CA LEU A 13 5.78 14.85 2.41
C LEU A 13 4.55 14.33 3.19
N PRO A 14 4.56 13.05 3.60
CA PRO A 14 3.55 12.51 4.50
C PRO A 14 3.29 13.48 5.66
N ILE A 15 2.03 13.62 6.05
CA ILE A 15 1.62 14.51 7.16
C ILE A 15 2.46 14.22 8.41
N GLU A 16 2.79 12.95 8.66
CA GLU A 16 3.68 12.51 9.74
C GLU A 16 5.07 13.15 9.68
N MET A 17 5.74 13.12 8.52
CA MET A 17 7.07 13.72 8.36
C MET A 17 7.04 15.25 8.42
N ALA A 18 5.96 15.86 8.00
CA ALA A 18 5.78 17.32 8.09
C ALA A 18 5.49 17.76 9.52
N ALA A 19 4.73 16.99 10.28
CA ALA A 19 4.42 17.24 11.67
C ALA A 19 5.65 17.09 12.59
N GLU A 20 6.40 15.99 12.47
CA GLU A 20 7.63 15.77 13.25
C GLU A 20 8.68 16.85 13.03
N LYS A 21 8.93 17.26 11.78
CA LYS A 21 9.92 18.29 11.47
C LYS A 21 9.52 19.69 11.92
N LYS A 22 8.23 20.01 11.91
CA LYS A 22 7.76 21.38 12.13
C LYS A 22 7.43 21.69 13.58
N TYR A 23 6.97 20.71 14.35
CA TYR A 23 6.35 20.98 15.64
C TYR A 23 6.92 20.18 16.82
N ASN A 24 7.82 19.22 16.60
CA ASN A 24 8.37 18.35 17.66
C ASN A 24 7.26 17.67 18.52
N VAL A 25 6.15 17.30 17.90
CA VAL A 25 4.94 16.75 18.53
C VAL A 25 4.62 15.43 17.83
N SER A 26 4.09 14.47 18.59
CA SER A 26 3.62 13.21 18.01
C SER A 26 2.60 13.47 16.88
N PRO A 27 2.68 12.75 15.74
CA PRO A 27 1.70 12.85 14.68
C PRO A 27 0.24 12.71 15.16
N PHE A 28 0.03 11.97 16.25
CA PHE A 28 -1.29 11.77 16.84
C PHE A 28 -1.84 12.99 17.60
N ASP A 29 -0.98 13.92 18.05
CA ASP A 29 -1.41 15.06 18.88
C ASP A 29 -1.71 16.33 18.06
N VAL A 30 -1.00 16.55 16.95
CA VAL A 30 -1.22 17.73 16.07
C VAL A 30 -2.38 17.49 15.10
N GLY A 31 -2.64 16.25 14.80
CA GLY A 31 -3.46 15.87 13.67
C GLY A 31 -4.97 15.98 13.88
N ARG A 32 -5.48 16.01 15.13
CA ARG A 32 -6.91 15.76 15.31
C ARG A 32 -7.80 16.87 14.75
N GLU A 33 -7.55 18.12 15.10
CA GLU A 33 -8.37 19.24 14.60
C GLU A 33 -8.04 19.56 13.14
N GLU A 34 -6.77 19.44 12.77
CA GLU A 34 -6.32 19.64 11.39
C GLU A 34 -6.79 18.49 10.50
N PHE A 35 -6.67 17.24 10.95
CA PHE A 35 -7.19 16.06 10.26
C PHE A 35 -8.72 16.14 10.06
N LEU A 36 -9.46 16.63 11.04
CA LEU A 36 -10.92 16.82 10.91
C LEU A 36 -11.30 17.80 9.78
N LYS A 37 -10.48 18.79 9.49
CA LYS A 37 -10.69 19.69 8.34
C LYS A 37 -10.50 18.99 7.00
N TYR A 38 -9.55 18.03 6.93
CA TYR A 38 -9.31 17.24 5.72
C TYR A 38 -10.35 16.13 5.52
N CYS A 39 -11.02 15.67 6.58
CA CYS A 39 -12.07 14.65 6.48
C CYS A 39 -13.33 15.08 5.69
N GLU A 40 -13.44 16.35 5.30
CA GLU A 40 -14.49 16.84 4.42
C GLU A 40 -14.17 16.71 2.93
N SER A 41 -12.90 16.42 2.61
CA SER A 41 -12.40 16.24 1.25
C SER A 41 -12.21 14.77 0.94
N PRO A 42 -12.28 14.34 -0.34
CA PRO A 42 -11.86 13.00 -0.73
C PRO A 42 -10.42 12.71 -0.32
N LEU A 43 -10.20 11.58 0.31
CA LEU A 43 -8.90 11.15 0.84
C LEU A 43 -8.36 9.96 0.06
N HIS A 44 -7.04 9.88 0.02
CA HIS A 44 -6.27 8.75 -0.48
C HIS A 44 -5.62 8.03 0.70
N LEU A 45 -5.85 6.72 0.81
CA LEU A 45 -5.25 5.87 1.84
C LEU A 45 -4.07 5.11 1.22
N TYR A 46 -2.86 5.41 1.68
CA TYR A 46 -1.67 4.65 1.31
C TYR A 46 -1.30 3.65 2.40
N LEU A 47 -1.15 2.38 2.01
CA LEU A 47 -0.71 1.30 2.90
C LEU A 47 0.68 0.85 2.49
N HIS A 48 1.64 1.07 3.35
CA HIS A 48 3.02 0.68 3.12
C HIS A 48 3.26 -0.75 3.60
N ILE A 49 3.61 -1.65 2.66
CA ILE A 49 4.03 -3.03 2.96
C ILE A 49 5.55 -3.10 2.85
N PRO A 50 6.29 -3.09 3.96
CA PRO A 50 7.76 -2.88 3.93
C PRO A 50 8.55 -4.15 3.61
N TYR A 51 7.95 -5.17 3.04
CA TYR A 51 8.61 -6.46 2.85
C TYR A 51 8.87 -6.80 1.40
N CYS A 52 10.08 -7.32 1.13
CA CYS A 52 10.45 -7.90 -0.14
C CYS A 52 11.13 -9.26 0.06
N PRO A 53 10.96 -10.21 -0.87
CA PRO A 53 11.70 -11.49 -0.82
C PRO A 53 13.18 -11.35 -1.18
N LYS A 54 13.54 -10.30 -1.98
CA LYS A 54 14.89 -10.08 -2.48
C LYS A 54 15.15 -8.59 -2.69
N LEU A 55 16.36 -8.12 -2.36
CA LEU A 55 16.79 -6.74 -2.57
C LEU A 55 17.17 -6.51 -4.03
N CYS A 56 16.58 -5.47 -4.64
CA CYS A 56 17.04 -4.91 -5.90
C CYS A 56 18.05 -3.79 -5.62
N TRP A 57 19.21 -3.77 -6.27
CA TRP A 57 20.33 -2.90 -5.87
C TRP A 57 20.11 -1.41 -6.15
N TYR A 58 19.12 -1.05 -6.95
CA TYR A 58 18.71 0.35 -7.16
C TYR A 58 17.67 0.85 -6.15
N CYS A 59 17.14 -0.04 -5.30
CA CYS A 59 15.97 0.29 -4.47
C CYS A 59 16.34 1.21 -3.31
N ILE A 60 15.58 2.31 -3.20
CA ILE A 60 15.67 3.29 -2.11
C ILE A 60 14.45 3.28 -1.19
N CYS A 61 13.53 2.33 -1.40
CA CYS A 61 12.33 2.22 -0.58
C CYS A 61 12.68 1.84 0.86
N ASN A 62 11.88 2.30 1.81
CA ASN A 62 11.95 1.80 3.17
C ASN A 62 11.40 0.37 3.22
N LEU A 63 12.29 -0.60 3.23
CA LEU A 63 11.92 -2.01 3.18
C LEU A 63 12.84 -2.90 4.02
N LYS A 64 12.34 -4.09 4.32
CA LYS A 64 13.07 -5.19 4.95
C LYS A 64 12.99 -6.45 4.09
N ILE A 65 14.13 -7.08 3.84
CA ILE A 65 14.16 -8.38 3.17
C ILE A 65 13.82 -9.47 4.18
N THR A 66 12.70 -10.13 3.98
CA THR A 66 12.26 -11.26 4.80
C THR A 66 11.24 -12.11 4.06
N SER A 67 11.27 -13.42 4.34
CA SER A 67 10.21 -14.37 3.99
C SER A 67 9.64 -15.03 5.25
N ASP A 68 9.96 -14.50 6.43
CA ASP A 68 9.40 -14.97 7.69
C ASP A 68 7.92 -14.54 7.80
N ARG A 69 7.03 -15.50 7.60
CA ARG A 69 5.58 -15.29 7.66
C ARG A 69 5.09 -14.82 9.03
N LYS A 70 5.79 -15.17 10.12
CA LYS A 70 5.43 -14.70 11.46
C LYS A 70 5.74 -13.22 11.65
N GLU A 71 6.88 -12.79 11.12
CA GLU A 71 7.25 -11.38 11.14
C GLU A 71 6.29 -10.52 10.31
N ILE A 72 5.96 -10.98 9.10
CA ILE A 72 4.98 -10.32 8.23
C ILE A 72 3.62 -10.23 8.92
N GLN A 73 3.16 -11.33 9.53
CA GLN A 73 1.88 -11.36 10.25
C GLN A 73 1.89 -10.41 11.45
N PHE A 74 2.97 -10.39 12.23
CA PHE A 74 3.11 -9.45 13.35
C PHE A 74 2.96 -7.98 12.92
N PHE A 75 3.58 -7.61 11.80
CA PHE A 75 3.41 -6.27 11.22
C PHE A 75 1.96 -6.02 10.78
N LEU A 76 1.35 -6.98 10.09
CA LEU A 76 -0.03 -6.86 9.64
C LEU A 76 -1.02 -6.69 10.80
N ASP A 77 -0.81 -7.41 11.90
CA ASP A 77 -1.64 -7.26 13.11
C ASP A 77 -1.61 -5.84 13.67
N HIS A 78 -0.49 -5.12 13.53
CA HIS A 78 -0.37 -3.72 13.90
C HIS A 78 -1.00 -2.78 12.86
N LEU A 79 -0.80 -3.06 11.59
CA LEU A 79 -1.44 -2.32 10.49
C LEU A 79 -2.97 -2.40 10.55
N LEU A 80 -3.51 -3.58 10.86
CA LEU A 80 -4.96 -3.76 11.06
C LEU A 80 -5.48 -2.94 12.24
N LYS A 81 -4.73 -2.87 13.35
CA LYS A 81 -5.08 -2.00 14.50
C LYS A 81 -5.07 -0.52 14.12
N GLU A 82 -4.15 -0.07 13.28
CA GLU A 82 -4.16 1.32 12.78
C GLU A 82 -5.40 1.60 11.95
N ILE A 83 -5.82 0.65 11.10
CA ILE A 83 -7.05 0.76 10.30
C ILE A 83 -8.28 0.79 11.22
N ASP A 84 -8.34 -0.08 12.22
CA ASP A 84 -9.42 -0.10 13.21
C ASP A 84 -9.48 1.20 14.01
N ASN A 85 -8.34 1.75 14.44
CA ASN A 85 -8.28 3.05 15.11
C ASN A 85 -8.81 4.19 14.23
N LEU A 86 -8.52 4.14 12.92
CA LEU A 86 -9.03 5.12 11.96
C LEU A 86 -10.55 4.98 11.80
N ARG A 87 -11.08 3.77 11.71
CA ARG A 87 -12.52 3.51 11.70
C ARG A 87 -13.19 4.08 12.96
N ASP A 88 -12.67 3.73 14.13
CA ASP A 88 -13.18 4.20 15.42
C ASP A 88 -13.17 5.73 15.52
N PHE A 89 -12.15 6.37 14.91
CA PHE A 89 -12.08 7.83 14.85
C PHE A 89 -13.23 8.41 14.04
N TYR A 90 -13.54 7.86 12.86
CA TYR A 90 -14.68 8.30 12.05
C TYR A 90 -16.02 8.11 12.79
N GLU A 91 -16.22 6.92 13.38
CA GLU A 91 -17.44 6.59 14.13
C GLU A 91 -17.66 7.52 15.34
N LYS A 92 -16.61 7.76 16.16
CA LYS A 92 -16.67 8.62 17.34
C LYS A 92 -16.93 10.10 17.01
N ASN A 93 -16.67 10.53 15.80
CA ASN A 93 -16.93 11.89 15.35
C ASN A 93 -18.20 12.00 14.51
N ASP A 94 -19.02 10.95 14.46
CA ASP A 94 -20.27 10.87 13.67
C ASP A 94 -20.04 11.26 12.19
N ARG A 95 -18.94 10.76 11.62
CA ARG A 95 -18.50 11.06 10.25
C ARG A 95 -18.39 9.81 9.42
N THR A 96 -18.79 9.93 8.16
CA THR A 96 -18.51 8.91 7.15
C THR A 96 -17.08 9.07 6.66
N SER A 97 -16.38 7.96 6.42
CA SER A 97 -15.05 7.98 5.82
C SER A 97 -15.05 8.69 4.46
N ALA A 98 -14.16 9.65 4.31
CA ALA A 98 -13.92 10.36 3.06
C ALA A 98 -12.94 9.66 2.13
N ILE A 99 -12.47 8.45 2.47
CA ILE A 99 -11.52 7.68 1.67
C ILE A 99 -12.20 7.26 0.36
N ARG A 100 -11.56 7.60 -0.76
CA ARG A 100 -12.03 7.30 -2.12
C ARG A 100 -11.03 6.50 -2.93
N GLU A 101 -9.77 6.52 -2.55
CA GLU A 101 -8.71 5.79 -3.23
C GLU A 101 -7.85 5.07 -2.22
N ILE A 102 -7.42 3.87 -2.59
CA ILE A 102 -6.53 3.03 -1.78
C ILE A 102 -5.34 2.63 -2.62
N HIS A 103 -4.15 2.74 -2.05
CA HIS A 103 -2.92 2.33 -2.69
C HIS A 103 -2.08 1.45 -1.77
N PHE A 104 -1.84 0.22 -2.19
CA PHE A 104 -0.89 -0.68 -1.56
C PHE A 104 0.45 -0.56 -2.26
N GLY A 105 1.46 -0.09 -1.55
CA GLY A 105 2.80 0.12 -2.09
C GLY A 105 3.91 -0.18 -1.09
N GLY A 106 5.12 0.29 -1.37
CA GLY A 106 6.26 0.20 -0.48
C GLY A 106 7.36 -0.76 -0.94
N GLY A 107 7.58 -1.85 -0.24
CA GLY A 107 8.47 -2.93 -0.65
C GLY A 107 7.84 -3.75 -1.76
N THR A 108 7.01 -4.71 -1.39
CA THR A 108 6.29 -5.58 -2.34
C THR A 108 4.96 -6.04 -1.73
N PRO A 109 3.85 -5.33 -1.97
CA PRO A 109 2.54 -5.76 -1.48
C PRO A 109 2.15 -7.18 -1.94
N SER A 110 2.55 -7.58 -3.14
CA SER A 110 2.34 -8.92 -3.68
C SER A 110 3.20 -10.02 -3.01
N HIS A 111 3.99 -9.67 -2.00
CA HIS A 111 4.67 -10.64 -1.13
C HIS A 111 3.77 -11.16 0.00
N LEU A 112 2.64 -10.50 0.27
CA LEU A 112 1.60 -11.02 1.17
C LEU A 112 0.96 -12.26 0.54
N ASP A 113 0.56 -13.23 1.38
CA ASP A 113 -0.30 -14.29 0.91
C ASP A 113 -1.76 -13.82 0.73
N ARG A 114 -2.57 -14.63 0.04
CA ARG A 114 -3.95 -14.27 -0.29
C ARG A 114 -4.82 -14.04 0.94
N LEU A 115 -4.61 -14.82 2.01
CA LEU A 115 -5.38 -14.68 3.25
C LEU A 115 -5.03 -13.37 3.96
N GLN A 116 -3.74 -13.02 4.01
CA GLN A 116 -3.25 -11.77 4.57
C GLN A 116 -3.80 -10.56 3.80
N PHE A 117 -3.77 -10.61 2.47
CA PHE A 117 -4.30 -9.55 1.63
C PHE A 117 -5.82 -9.40 1.75
N ALA A 118 -6.58 -10.52 1.71
CA ALA A 118 -8.04 -10.52 1.87
C ALA A 118 -8.46 -9.95 3.23
N ASN A 119 -7.76 -10.32 4.31
CA ASN A 119 -8.01 -9.80 5.65
C ASN A 119 -7.83 -8.28 5.70
N LEU A 120 -6.74 -7.77 5.12
CA LEU A 120 -6.47 -6.33 5.03
C LEU A 120 -7.56 -5.60 4.24
N CYS A 121 -7.96 -6.13 3.09
CA CYS A 121 -9.08 -5.60 2.30
C CYS A 121 -10.41 -5.60 3.07
N GLY A 122 -10.68 -6.65 3.85
CA GLY A 122 -11.87 -6.75 4.70
C GLY A 122 -11.96 -5.63 5.73
N HIS A 123 -10.86 -5.34 6.45
CA HIS A 123 -10.80 -4.24 7.42
C HIS A 123 -11.00 -2.87 6.76
N ILE A 124 -10.41 -2.65 5.59
CA ILE A 124 -10.60 -1.39 4.85
C ILE A 124 -12.06 -1.24 4.42
N ARG A 125 -12.68 -2.28 3.87
CA ARG A 125 -14.10 -2.25 3.46
C ARG A 125 -15.05 -1.98 4.63
N SER A 126 -14.68 -2.35 5.86
CA SER A 126 -15.50 -2.06 7.03
C SER A 126 -15.57 -0.57 7.39
N MET A 127 -14.65 0.24 6.88
CA MET A 127 -14.57 1.67 7.20
C MET A 127 -14.83 2.60 5.99
N ALA A 128 -14.64 2.13 4.77
CA ALA A 128 -14.70 2.95 3.56
C ALA A 128 -15.68 2.36 2.54
N TYR A 129 -16.73 3.12 2.20
CA TYR A 129 -17.90 2.59 1.49
C TYR A 129 -17.96 2.91 0.00
N ASP A 130 -17.28 3.93 -0.46
CA ASP A 130 -17.39 4.43 -1.85
C ASP A 130 -15.98 4.66 -2.42
N ILE A 131 -15.25 3.56 -2.60
CA ILE A 131 -13.88 3.58 -3.06
C ILE A 131 -13.90 3.49 -4.59
N SER A 132 -13.40 4.52 -5.25
CA SER A 132 -13.32 4.62 -6.71
C SER A 132 -12.11 3.89 -7.29
N GLU A 133 -11.00 3.78 -6.54
CA GLU A 133 -9.81 3.09 -6.99
C GLU A 133 -9.15 2.27 -5.87
N TRP A 134 -8.83 1.01 -6.19
CA TRP A 134 -7.95 0.15 -5.41
C TRP A 134 -6.72 -0.18 -6.24
N ALA A 135 -5.59 0.40 -5.89
CA ALA A 135 -4.32 0.23 -6.59
C ALA A 135 -3.35 -0.65 -5.82
N VAL A 136 -2.66 -1.55 -6.51
CA VAL A 136 -1.64 -2.43 -5.93
C VAL A 136 -0.37 -2.37 -6.76
N GLU A 137 0.78 -2.16 -6.10
CA GLU A 137 2.10 -2.34 -6.69
C GLU A 137 2.49 -3.82 -6.64
N VAL A 138 2.89 -4.36 -7.77
CA VAL A 138 3.17 -5.79 -7.93
C VAL A 138 4.57 -6.01 -8.48
N ASP A 139 5.31 -6.87 -7.83
CA ASP A 139 6.51 -7.46 -8.41
C ASP A 139 6.11 -8.67 -9.26
N PRO A 140 6.30 -8.65 -10.59
CA PRO A 140 5.88 -9.75 -11.47
C PRO A 140 6.44 -11.11 -11.07
N ARG A 141 7.58 -11.13 -10.38
CA ARG A 141 8.25 -12.37 -9.93
C ARG A 141 7.53 -13.05 -8.75
N THR A 142 6.58 -12.37 -8.11
CA THR A 142 5.88 -12.84 -6.91
C THR A 142 4.44 -13.26 -7.15
N VAL A 143 3.96 -13.15 -8.38
CA VAL A 143 2.55 -13.40 -8.74
C VAL A 143 2.43 -14.29 -9.97
N ASN A 144 1.26 -14.91 -10.10
CA ASN A 144 0.79 -15.61 -11.28
C ASN A 144 -0.62 -15.13 -11.65
N GLU A 145 -1.18 -15.64 -12.76
CA GLU A 145 -2.53 -15.30 -13.24
C GLU A 145 -3.61 -15.47 -12.15
N ALA A 146 -3.55 -16.56 -11.39
CA ALA A 146 -4.52 -16.82 -10.32
C ALA A 146 -4.43 -15.80 -9.18
N ASP A 147 -3.27 -15.16 -8.97
CA ASP A 147 -3.11 -14.07 -8.01
C ASP A 147 -3.72 -12.77 -8.54
N LEU A 148 -3.60 -12.50 -9.84
CA LEU A 148 -4.23 -11.33 -10.48
C LEU A 148 -5.76 -11.44 -10.44
N LEU A 149 -6.32 -12.62 -10.72
CA LEU A 149 -7.75 -12.91 -10.59
C LEU A 149 -8.22 -12.77 -9.13
N PHE A 150 -7.41 -13.21 -8.18
CA PHE A 150 -7.68 -13.03 -6.76
C PHE A 150 -7.72 -11.54 -6.40
N TYR A 151 -6.75 -10.72 -6.82
CA TYR A 151 -6.79 -9.28 -6.58
C TYR A 151 -8.03 -8.62 -7.18
N ALA A 152 -8.42 -9.00 -8.39
CA ALA A 152 -9.67 -8.51 -9.00
C ALA A 152 -10.90 -8.90 -8.15
N SER A 153 -10.96 -10.12 -7.62
CA SER A 153 -12.04 -10.58 -6.74
C SER A 153 -12.07 -9.84 -5.40
N GLU A 154 -10.92 -9.33 -4.93
CA GLU A 154 -10.81 -8.46 -3.77
C GLU A 154 -11.06 -6.97 -4.09
N GLY A 155 -11.53 -6.65 -5.29
CA GLY A 155 -11.92 -5.29 -5.68
C GLY A 155 -10.78 -4.41 -6.16
N VAL A 156 -9.59 -4.96 -6.40
CA VAL A 156 -8.48 -4.21 -7.00
C VAL A 156 -8.86 -3.80 -8.42
N THR A 157 -8.79 -2.50 -8.70
CA THR A 157 -9.14 -1.91 -10.00
C THR A 157 -7.92 -1.52 -10.83
N ARG A 158 -6.76 -1.38 -10.18
CA ARG A 158 -5.51 -1.02 -10.85
C ARG A 158 -4.32 -1.80 -10.29
N ILE A 159 -3.53 -2.38 -11.19
CA ILE A 159 -2.26 -3.03 -10.87
C ILE A 159 -1.12 -2.28 -11.55
N SER A 160 -0.06 -1.98 -10.80
CA SER A 160 1.16 -1.38 -11.31
C SER A 160 2.30 -2.39 -11.23
N PHE A 161 2.80 -2.87 -12.38
CA PHE A 161 3.90 -3.81 -12.41
C PHE A 161 5.25 -3.12 -12.39
N GLY A 162 6.12 -3.53 -11.45
CA GLY A 162 7.50 -3.09 -11.41
C GLY A 162 8.39 -3.87 -12.39
N ILE A 163 8.34 -3.56 -13.69
CA ILE A 163 9.12 -4.28 -14.72
C ILE A 163 10.58 -3.83 -14.75
N GLN A 164 10.82 -2.53 -14.65
CA GLN A 164 12.12 -1.84 -14.60
C GLN A 164 12.89 -1.85 -15.92
N ASP A 165 13.32 -3.02 -16.43
CA ASP A 165 14.05 -3.14 -17.70
C ASP A 165 13.82 -4.53 -18.32
N PHE A 166 13.98 -4.64 -19.63
CA PHE A 166 13.90 -5.90 -20.38
C PHE A 166 15.27 -6.46 -20.78
N ASP A 167 16.36 -5.67 -20.71
CA ASP A 167 17.70 -6.15 -21.02
C ASP A 167 18.21 -7.10 -19.93
N PRO A 168 18.60 -8.35 -20.25
CA PRO A 168 19.04 -9.32 -19.26
C PRO A 168 20.32 -8.90 -18.52
N GLY A 169 21.20 -8.15 -19.18
CA GLY A 169 22.41 -7.62 -18.56
C GLY A 169 22.10 -6.56 -17.51
N VAL A 170 21.16 -5.65 -17.80
CA VAL A 170 20.66 -4.68 -16.85
C VAL A 170 19.95 -5.37 -15.70
N GLN A 171 19.04 -6.30 -15.96
CA GLN A 171 18.31 -7.06 -14.94
C GLN A 171 19.27 -7.76 -13.95
N LYS A 172 20.33 -8.39 -14.48
CA LYS A 172 21.38 -9.02 -13.67
C LYS A 172 22.17 -7.99 -12.86
N ALA A 173 22.52 -6.85 -13.48
CA ALA A 173 23.27 -5.78 -12.82
C ALA A 173 22.50 -5.15 -11.65
N ILE A 174 21.16 -5.08 -11.74
CA ILE A 174 20.30 -4.55 -10.68
C ILE A 174 19.73 -5.61 -9.73
N ASN A 175 20.14 -6.88 -9.86
CA ASN A 175 19.63 -8.02 -9.08
C ASN A 175 18.12 -8.23 -9.22
N ARG A 176 17.58 -8.01 -10.44
CA ARG A 176 16.13 -8.12 -10.72
C ARG A 176 15.90 -8.85 -12.04
N GLU A 177 16.20 -10.13 -12.06
CA GLU A 177 15.97 -10.99 -13.22
C GLU A 177 14.47 -11.34 -13.33
N GLN A 178 13.88 -10.94 -14.46
CA GLN A 178 12.46 -11.15 -14.78
C GLN A 178 12.35 -11.29 -16.31
N PRO A 179 12.36 -12.51 -16.84
CA PRO A 179 12.35 -12.73 -18.29
C PRO A 179 11.06 -12.18 -18.90
N PRO A 180 11.09 -11.66 -20.14
CA PRO A 180 9.93 -11.09 -20.84
C PRO A 180 8.72 -12.02 -20.87
N GLU A 181 8.94 -13.33 -21.01
CA GLU A 181 7.90 -14.35 -21.06
C GLU A 181 7.06 -14.40 -19.77
N LEU A 182 7.66 -14.06 -18.63
CA LEU A 182 6.95 -13.94 -17.36
C LEU A 182 5.93 -12.78 -17.41
N ILE A 183 6.35 -11.66 -17.99
CA ILE A 183 5.49 -10.48 -18.14
C ILE A 183 4.38 -10.74 -19.15
N GLU A 184 4.72 -11.35 -20.29
CA GLU A 184 3.76 -11.72 -21.33
C GLU A 184 2.69 -12.66 -20.75
N ALA A 185 3.08 -13.67 -19.97
CA ALA A 185 2.15 -14.59 -19.32
C ALA A 185 1.18 -13.90 -18.33
N LEU A 186 1.60 -12.81 -17.69
CA LEU A 186 0.76 -12.05 -16.76
C LEU A 186 -0.18 -11.06 -17.47
N LEU A 187 0.17 -10.61 -18.68
CA LEU A 187 -0.58 -9.60 -19.44
C LEU A 187 -1.43 -10.19 -20.55
N SER A 188 -1.23 -11.47 -20.87
CA SER A 188 -2.06 -12.17 -21.90
C SER A 188 -3.42 -12.51 -21.28
N PRO A 189 -4.53 -12.24 -22.02
CA PRO A 189 -5.87 -12.57 -21.58
C PRO A 189 -6.15 -14.09 -21.60
#